data_45bf810a0add414622cbbcf8cc505864
#
_entry.id   45bf810a0add414622cbbcf8cc505864
#
_cell.length_a   1.000
_cell.length_b   1.000
_cell.length_c   1.000
_cell.angle_alpha   90.00
_cell.angle_beta   90.00
_cell.angle_gamma   90.00
#
_symmetry.space_group_name_H-M   'P 1'
#
loop_
_entity.id
_entity.type
_entity.pdbx_description
1 polymer ?
#
loop_
_entity_poly.entity_id
_entity_poly.type
_entity_poly.pdbx_seq_one_letter_code
_entity_poly.pdbx_strand_id
1 'polypeptide(L)'
;MKTLQILCIMAIALSSISMQGQSGLRPPGDVNCDWEVNIADVNTLVDSILHGAQYDPFYSYATDVNHDKEINIDDISLLIHALQGEALPPMPSYSGTLPVLYINTEGHHDINSKEEYIHADWWLDAMGIEGVQPLGTPDEPLGMLIKGRGNYTWERSDKKPYRIKLDTKQSLLGMKKNRHFCLLAHDFWSNPVGFELSRRIGLAYTPAQEPVEVVLNGIYAGLYFITEKIRVDKHRVNVTEQQNGETDEGLITGGWLIEIDGHVDKNQFFILEDDGEVLPVKYHSPDSLSDEQMDYIYNLISQTDKAINEVSDSVWEKYIDLDTLACFYIVNEVVDDIESFKGSLYLHKHRGDSTKLLFGPVWDFGCAFGRLDYETPCFLYENTDDVYKPYWLEKLVQSGKFQEVVRKHWRQFYPSRMETMESYIDSLINRISLASEADRMRWPGQYWSRLESQNEYYKMRMREKVKFLNEQWGSQQ
;
A
#
# COMPACT_ATOMS: atom_id res chain seq x y z
N MET A 1 36.73 37.36 1.82
CA MET A 1 38.04 36.65 1.92
C MET A 1 38.56 36.57 3.38
N LYS A 2 38.57 37.61 4.19
CA LYS A 2 39.06 37.49 5.59
C LYS A 2 38.11 36.70 6.50
N THR A 3 36.81 36.78 6.30
CA THR A 3 35.79 36.01 7.05
C THR A 3 35.84 34.50 6.75
N LEU A 4 36.13 34.14 5.51
CA LEU A 4 36.29 32.74 5.11
C LEU A 4 37.55 32.08 5.68
N GLN A 5 38.63 32.87 5.85
CA GLN A 5 39.87 32.39 6.47
C GLN A 5 39.72 32.18 8.00
N ILE A 6 38.86 32.94 8.66
CA ILE A 6 38.58 32.78 10.10
C ILE A 6 37.74 31.49 10.32
N LEU A 7 36.79 31.16 9.45
CA LEU A 7 36.05 29.88 9.49
C LEU A 7 37.00 28.68 9.31
N CYS A 8 37.94 28.74 8.34
CA CYS A 8 38.90 27.65 8.14
C CYS A 8 39.88 27.45 9.32
N ILE A 9 40.19 28.50 10.12
CA ILE A 9 41.11 28.40 11.25
C ILE A 9 40.40 27.85 12.51
N MET A 10 39.11 28.11 12.70
CA MET A 10 38.31 27.48 13.76
C MET A 10 38.05 25.97 13.53
N ALA A 11 37.99 25.53 12.27
CA ALA A 11 37.76 24.15 11.94
C ALA A 11 38.88 23.16 12.34
N ILE A 12 40.09 23.64 12.64
CA ILE A 12 41.25 22.81 13.00
C ILE A 12 41.22 22.34 14.48
N ALA A 13 40.34 22.88 15.32
CA ALA A 13 40.23 22.54 16.72
C ALA A 13 39.01 21.68 17.10
N LEU A 14 38.18 21.32 16.13
CA LEU A 14 36.98 20.51 16.39
C LEU A 14 37.36 19.01 16.38
N SER A 15 37.37 18.43 17.59
CA SER A 15 37.55 16.98 17.75
C SER A 15 36.31 16.26 17.19
N SER A 16 36.53 15.15 16.47
CA SER A 16 35.47 14.24 16.09
C SER A 16 34.72 13.79 17.34
N ILE A 17 33.43 14.13 17.41
CA ILE A 17 32.53 13.58 18.42
C ILE A 17 31.86 12.38 17.73
N SER A 18 32.26 11.18 18.16
CA SER A 18 31.56 9.97 17.77
C SER A 18 30.24 9.92 18.55
N MET A 19 29.17 10.40 17.95
CA MET A 19 27.81 10.10 18.43
C MET A 19 27.45 8.71 17.97
N GLN A 20 27.52 7.70 18.84
CA GLN A 20 26.94 6.40 18.57
C GLN A 20 25.42 6.55 18.52
N GLY A 21 24.85 6.51 17.31
CA GLY A 21 23.41 6.40 17.09
C GLY A 21 22.86 5.07 17.67
N GLN A 22 21.56 5.00 17.88
CA GLN A 22 20.89 3.72 18.11
C GLN A 22 21.27 2.77 16.95
N SER A 23 21.52 1.49 17.24
CA SER A 23 21.99 0.53 16.24
C SER A 23 21.11 0.61 14.97
N GLY A 24 21.72 0.94 13.85
CA GLY A 24 21.06 1.00 12.54
C GLY A 24 20.44 2.35 12.14
N LEU A 25 20.48 3.38 13.02
CA LEU A 25 20.09 4.74 12.65
C LEU A 25 21.34 5.63 12.52
N ARG A 26 21.36 6.49 11.52
CA ARG A 26 22.39 7.49 11.35
C ARG A 26 22.35 8.52 12.46
N PRO A 27 23.47 9.00 12.92
CA PRO A 27 23.49 10.12 13.86
C PRO A 27 22.93 11.40 13.19
N PRO A 28 22.19 12.25 13.93
CA PRO A 28 21.77 13.56 13.42
C PRO A 28 22.98 14.37 12.95
N GLY A 29 22.91 14.95 11.74
CA GLY A 29 23.99 15.73 11.18
C GLY A 29 25.04 14.96 10.37
N ASP A 30 24.88 13.64 10.18
CA ASP A 30 25.66 12.83 9.24
C ASP A 30 25.22 13.13 7.81
N VAL A 31 25.72 14.23 7.27
CA VAL A 31 25.33 14.77 5.96
C VAL A 31 25.97 14.00 4.80
N ASN A 32 27.21 13.54 4.97
CA ASN A 32 27.96 12.83 3.96
C ASN A 32 27.70 11.30 3.96
N CYS A 33 26.90 10.85 4.92
CA CYS A 33 26.47 9.45 5.02
C CYS A 33 27.56 8.44 5.38
N ASP A 34 28.59 8.85 6.13
CA ASP A 34 29.70 8.00 6.55
C ASP A 34 29.55 7.43 7.98
N TRP A 35 28.41 7.69 8.64
CA TRP A 35 28.07 7.29 10.02
C TRP A 35 28.84 8.03 11.10
N GLU A 36 29.58 9.08 10.77
CA GLU A 36 30.26 9.96 11.68
C GLU A 36 29.71 11.39 11.51
N VAL A 37 29.71 12.16 12.59
CA VAL A 37 29.39 13.60 12.54
C VAL A 37 30.64 14.36 12.81
N ASN A 38 31.19 14.99 11.78
CA ASN A 38 32.47 15.71 11.86
C ASN A 38 32.54 16.88 10.87
N ILE A 39 33.71 17.46 10.69
CA ILE A 39 33.90 18.62 9.80
C ILE A 39 33.65 18.30 8.32
N ALA A 40 33.69 17.01 7.92
CA ALA A 40 33.37 16.62 6.54
C ALA A 40 31.90 16.86 6.23
N ASP A 41 30.99 16.67 7.22
CA ASP A 41 29.56 16.97 7.09
C ASP A 41 29.31 18.44 6.87
N VAL A 42 29.97 19.29 7.64
CA VAL A 42 29.90 20.75 7.46
C VAL A 42 30.36 21.14 6.04
N ASN A 43 31.46 20.56 5.56
CA ASN A 43 31.95 20.84 4.21
C ASN A 43 30.97 20.36 3.13
N THR A 44 30.39 19.18 3.32
CA THR A 44 29.38 18.62 2.40
C THR A 44 28.14 19.51 2.38
N LEU A 45 27.67 19.98 3.53
CA LEU A 45 26.51 20.88 3.63
C LEU A 45 26.78 22.25 2.98
N VAL A 46 27.98 22.84 3.21
CA VAL A 46 28.42 24.09 2.56
C VAL A 46 28.48 23.92 1.04
N ASP A 47 29.06 22.85 0.58
CA ASP A 47 29.19 22.58 -0.86
C ASP A 47 27.82 22.45 -1.53
N SER A 48 26.89 21.84 -0.84
CA SER A 48 25.49 21.70 -1.22
C SER A 48 24.79 23.03 -1.43
N ILE A 49 24.90 23.89 -0.44
CA ILE A 49 24.24 25.20 -0.46
C ILE A 49 24.86 26.10 -1.55
N LEU A 50 26.18 26.01 -1.75
CA LEU A 50 26.88 26.86 -2.71
C LEU A 50 26.69 26.43 -4.17
N HIS A 51 26.61 25.15 -4.43
CA HIS A 51 26.59 24.60 -5.79
C HIS A 51 25.24 24.07 -6.23
N GLY A 52 24.21 24.15 -5.35
CA GLY A 52 22.85 23.73 -5.67
C GLY A 52 22.83 22.25 -6.07
N ALA A 53 23.54 21.41 -5.33
CA ALA A 53 23.51 19.98 -5.58
C ALA A 53 22.06 19.53 -5.62
N GLN A 54 21.70 18.72 -6.61
CA GLN A 54 20.38 18.07 -6.68
C GLN A 54 20.33 17.06 -5.54
N TYR A 55 19.97 17.58 -4.35
CA TYR A 55 19.75 16.71 -3.18
C TYR A 55 18.44 16.01 -3.34
N ASP A 56 18.58 14.75 -3.22
CA ASP A 56 17.53 13.79 -3.06
C ASP A 56 16.75 14.03 -1.74
N PRO A 57 15.40 13.90 -1.69
CA PRO A 57 14.58 14.13 -0.48
C PRO A 57 15.04 13.39 0.78
N PHE A 58 15.75 12.27 0.65
CA PHE A 58 16.31 11.55 1.80
C PHE A 58 17.57 12.23 2.36
N TYR A 59 18.42 12.71 1.51
CA TYR A 59 19.56 13.55 1.91
C TYR A 59 19.07 14.85 2.56
N SER A 60 17.96 15.42 2.09
CA SER A 60 17.40 16.64 2.65
C SER A 60 17.08 16.52 4.13
N TYR A 61 16.73 15.33 4.63
CA TYR A 61 16.45 15.15 6.06
C TYR A 61 17.70 15.10 6.94
N ALA A 62 18.83 14.62 6.43
CA ALA A 62 20.11 14.69 7.15
C ALA A 62 20.80 16.06 7.02
N THR A 63 20.49 16.79 5.95
CA THR A 63 21.02 18.14 5.66
C THR A 63 20.20 19.25 6.28
N ASP A 64 18.88 19.08 6.40
CA ASP A 64 17.95 19.93 7.13
C ASP A 64 18.03 19.60 8.64
N VAL A 65 19.09 20.10 9.27
CA VAL A 65 19.47 19.73 10.64
C VAL A 65 18.50 20.30 11.68
N ASN A 66 17.84 21.41 11.36
CA ASN A 66 16.84 22.06 12.22
C ASN A 66 15.40 21.59 11.93
N HIS A 67 15.19 20.84 10.84
CA HIS A 67 13.91 20.31 10.39
C HIS A 67 12.86 21.37 10.04
N ASP A 68 13.29 22.54 9.54
CA ASP A 68 12.40 23.61 9.10
C ASP A 68 11.98 23.52 7.61
N LYS A 69 12.49 22.52 6.90
CA LYS A 69 12.30 22.21 5.46
C LYS A 69 13.09 23.13 4.52
N GLU A 70 14.00 23.92 5.04
CA GLU A 70 14.92 24.74 4.27
C GLU A 70 16.37 24.32 4.56
N ILE A 71 17.16 24.06 3.54
CA ILE A 71 18.60 23.78 3.70
C ILE A 71 19.37 25.07 3.49
N ASN A 72 19.87 25.63 4.59
CA ASN A 72 20.49 26.97 4.57
C ASN A 72 21.61 27.14 5.61
N ILE A 73 22.03 28.37 5.86
CA ILE A 73 23.14 28.68 6.78
C ILE A 73 22.82 28.33 8.27
N ASP A 74 21.55 28.25 8.64
CA ASP A 74 21.14 27.91 9.99
C ASP A 74 21.45 26.44 10.31
N ASP A 75 21.35 25.53 9.33
CA ASP A 75 21.77 24.13 9.46
C ASP A 75 23.26 24.00 9.66
N ILE A 76 24.05 24.78 8.91
CA ILE A 76 25.51 24.83 9.09
C ILE A 76 25.85 25.28 10.49
N SER A 77 25.15 26.31 10.98
CA SER A 77 25.37 26.88 12.30
C SER A 77 25.09 25.87 13.41
N LEU A 78 23.94 25.15 13.30
CA LEU A 78 23.58 24.07 14.23
C LEU A 78 24.58 22.92 14.21
N LEU A 79 25.02 22.52 13.04
CA LEU A 79 26.00 21.43 12.91
C LEU A 79 27.36 21.82 13.51
N ILE A 80 27.81 23.08 13.34
CA ILE A 80 29.01 23.61 14.02
C ILE A 80 28.84 23.63 15.52
N HIS A 81 27.68 24.05 16.04
CA HIS A 81 27.39 24.06 17.48
C HIS A 81 27.39 22.63 18.05
N ALA A 82 26.84 21.66 17.30
CA ALA A 82 26.89 20.27 17.69
C ALA A 82 28.31 19.73 17.81
N LEU A 83 29.19 20.09 16.86
CA LEU A 83 30.62 19.74 16.96
C LEU A 83 31.36 20.42 18.11
N GLN A 84 30.75 21.46 18.71
CA GLN A 84 31.23 22.10 19.93
C GLN A 84 30.62 21.49 21.20
N GLY A 85 29.78 20.48 21.08
CA GLY A 85 29.17 19.74 22.19
C GLY A 85 27.74 20.16 22.54
N GLU A 86 27.10 20.99 21.71
CA GLU A 86 25.65 21.26 21.84
C GLU A 86 24.83 20.11 21.26
N ALA A 87 23.67 19.86 21.84
CA ALA A 87 22.77 18.77 21.35
C ALA A 87 22.02 19.23 20.09
N LEU A 88 22.02 18.38 19.05
CA LEU A 88 21.13 18.55 17.92
C LEU A 88 19.68 18.21 18.28
N PRO A 89 18.68 18.74 17.53
CA PRO A 89 17.31 18.32 17.67
C PRO A 89 17.20 16.77 17.57
N PRO A 90 16.37 16.13 18.41
CA PRO A 90 16.22 14.69 18.38
C PRO A 90 15.55 14.25 17.06
N MET A 91 16.15 13.28 16.37
CA MET A 91 15.54 12.67 15.21
C MET A 91 14.46 11.66 15.64
N PRO A 92 13.33 11.58 14.92
CA PRO A 92 12.38 10.50 15.11
C PRO A 92 13.05 9.14 14.93
N SER A 93 12.70 8.20 15.80
CA SER A 93 13.22 6.84 15.79
C SER A 93 12.07 5.84 15.87
N TYR A 94 12.36 4.58 15.57
CA TYR A 94 11.37 3.51 15.69
C TYR A 94 10.95 3.30 17.16
N SER A 95 9.72 2.79 17.32
CA SER A 95 9.06 2.66 18.63
C SER A 95 9.67 1.54 19.52
N GLY A 96 10.32 0.55 18.91
CA GLY A 96 10.79 -0.66 19.58
C GLY A 96 9.70 -1.69 19.88
N THR A 97 8.47 -1.48 19.39
CA THR A 97 7.33 -2.38 19.66
C THR A 97 6.91 -3.20 18.44
N LEU A 98 7.47 -2.91 17.28
CA LEU A 98 7.28 -3.65 16.03
C LEU A 98 8.63 -4.13 15.47
N PRO A 99 8.64 -5.14 14.61
CA PRO A 99 9.83 -5.48 13.84
C PRO A 99 10.31 -4.31 13.02
N VAL A 100 11.62 -4.22 12.80
CA VAL A 100 12.23 -3.14 12.01
C VAL A 100 12.83 -3.72 10.73
N LEU A 101 12.39 -3.23 9.59
CA LEU A 101 12.94 -3.55 8.27
C LEU A 101 13.94 -2.46 7.87
N TYR A 102 15.19 -2.85 7.79
CA TYR A 102 16.27 -1.98 7.33
C TYR A 102 16.49 -2.21 5.83
N ILE A 103 16.62 -1.11 5.10
CA ILE A 103 16.82 -1.09 3.65
C ILE A 103 17.92 -0.09 3.33
N ASN A 104 18.97 -0.53 2.67
CA ASN A 104 20.05 0.33 2.17
C ASN A 104 20.11 0.21 0.64
N THR A 105 19.73 1.25 -0.06
CA THR A 105 19.83 1.30 -1.52
C THR A 105 21.29 1.40 -1.96
N GLU A 106 21.62 0.86 -3.13
CA GLU A 106 22.95 0.94 -3.70
C GLU A 106 23.39 2.42 -3.82
N GLY A 107 24.54 2.74 -3.26
CA GLY A 107 25.04 4.11 -3.18
C GLY A 107 24.20 5.05 -2.33
N HIS A 108 23.29 4.53 -1.53
CA HIS A 108 22.29 5.28 -0.75
C HIS A 108 21.42 6.22 -1.60
N HIS A 109 21.25 5.90 -2.90
CA HIS A 109 20.39 6.68 -3.78
C HIS A 109 18.92 6.61 -3.38
N ASP A 110 18.21 7.70 -3.60
CA ASP A 110 16.77 7.77 -3.40
C ASP A 110 15.98 6.94 -4.40
N ILE A 111 14.79 6.57 -3.96
CA ILE A 111 13.84 5.83 -4.77
C ILE A 111 12.91 6.84 -5.44
N ASN A 112 13.30 7.33 -6.62
CA ASN A 112 12.60 8.41 -7.33
C ASN A 112 11.69 7.94 -8.46
N SER A 113 11.67 6.64 -8.77
CA SER A 113 10.94 6.09 -9.90
C SER A 113 9.93 5.03 -9.48
N LYS A 114 8.74 5.05 -10.11
CA LYS A 114 7.78 3.94 -10.09
C LYS A 114 8.08 2.89 -11.18
N GLU A 115 8.88 3.24 -12.16
CA GLU A 115 9.17 2.39 -13.31
C GLU A 115 10.44 1.57 -13.10
N GLU A 116 11.49 2.20 -12.62
CA GLU A 116 12.80 1.59 -12.49
C GLU A 116 13.03 1.05 -11.08
N TYR A 117 13.55 -0.18 -11.04
CA TYR A 117 14.03 -0.77 -9.80
C TYR A 117 15.47 -0.38 -9.55
N ILE A 118 15.80 -0.11 -8.29
CA ILE A 118 17.17 0.00 -7.81
C ILE A 118 17.51 -1.18 -6.89
N HIS A 119 18.78 -1.56 -6.84
CA HIS A 119 19.26 -2.58 -5.92
C HIS A 119 19.32 -2.04 -4.50
N ALA A 120 19.03 -2.91 -3.53
CA ALA A 120 19.13 -2.59 -2.11
C ALA A 120 19.52 -3.83 -1.31
N ASP A 121 20.29 -3.60 -0.26
CA ASP A 121 20.52 -4.54 0.81
C ASP A 121 19.45 -4.35 1.89
N TRP A 122 19.05 -5.45 2.53
CA TRP A 122 18.04 -5.40 3.58
C TRP A 122 18.24 -6.47 4.64
N TRP A 123 17.73 -6.18 5.82
CA TRP A 123 17.56 -7.17 6.90
C TRP A 123 16.34 -6.82 7.73
N LEU A 124 15.80 -7.80 8.44
CA LEU A 124 14.66 -7.66 9.34
C LEU A 124 15.12 -7.97 10.77
N ASP A 125 15.08 -6.98 11.63
CA ASP A 125 15.25 -7.17 13.07
C ASP A 125 13.90 -7.48 13.71
N ALA A 126 13.83 -8.59 14.42
CA ALA A 126 12.64 -9.00 15.15
C ALA A 126 12.36 -8.18 16.41
N MET A 127 13.29 -7.34 16.85
CA MET A 127 13.21 -6.53 18.09
C MET A 127 12.87 -7.35 19.34
N GLY A 128 13.22 -8.64 19.35
CA GLY A 128 12.89 -9.58 20.43
C GLY A 128 11.40 -9.97 20.52
N ILE A 129 10.60 -9.66 19.51
CA ILE A 129 9.16 -9.94 19.47
C ILE A 129 8.95 -11.44 19.28
N GLU A 130 8.19 -12.05 20.19
CA GLU A 130 7.87 -13.48 20.14
C GLU A 130 7.19 -13.87 18.83
N GLY A 131 7.63 -14.96 18.22
CA GLY A 131 7.09 -15.48 16.96
C GLY A 131 7.60 -14.80 15.68
N VAL A 132 8.34 -13.70 15.80
CA VAL A 132 8.99 -13.05 14.67
C VAL A 132 10.39 -13.63 14.47
N GLN A 133 10.70 -14.06 13.25
CA GLN A 133 12.02 -14.55 12.88
C GLN A 133 12.82 -13.43 12.22
N PRO A 134 14.03 -13.10 12.71
CA PRO A 134 14.92 -12.17 12.01
C PRO A 134 15.39 -12.76 10.68
N LEU A 135 15.72 -11.91 9.73
CA LEU A 135 16.20 -12.30 8.40
C LEU A 135 17.38 -11.39 8.00
N GLY A 136 18.51 -11.97 7.69
CA GLY A 136 19.75 -11.23 7.43
C GLY A 136 20.27 -10.51 8.68
N THR A 137 21.36 -9.81 8.53
CA THR A 137 21.98 -8.94 9.56
C THR A 137 22.67 -7.77 8.86
N PRO A 138 23.09 -6.71 9.57
CA PRO A 138 23.90 -5.64 8.95
C PRO A 138 25.19 -6.15 8.30
N ASP A 139 25.84 -7.18 8.89
CA ASP A 139 27.07 -7.76 8.38
C ASP A 139 26.84 -8.76 7.23
N GLU A 140 25.67 -9.40 7.19
CA GLU A 140 25.24 -10.35 6.17
C GLU A 140 23.82 -9.99 5.66
N PRO A 141 23.67 -8.87 4.97
CA PRO A 141 22.37 -8.45 4.46
C PRO A 141 21.88 -9.34 3.32
N LEU A 142 20.58 -9.29 3.08
CA LEU A 142 19.94 -9.95 1.95
C LEU A 142 19.72 -8.95 0.82
N GLY A 143 19.69 -9.42 -0.43
CA GLY A 143 19.48 -8.56 -1.59
C GLY A 143 18.02 -8.44 -1.99
N MET A 144 17.65 -7.28 -2.54
CA MET A 144 16.36 -7.03 -3.18
C MET A 144 16.45 -5.92 -4.24
N LEU A 145 15.37 -5.81 -5.00
CA LEU A 145 15.05 -4.68 -5.84
C LEU A 145 13.90 -3.89 -5.22
N ILE A 146 14.00 -2.55 -5.23
CA ILE A 146 12.98 -1.65 -4.68
C ILE A 146 12.67 -0.54 -5.67
N LYS A 147 11.41 -0.11 -5.73
CA LYS A 147 10.94 1.04 -6.49
C LYS A 147 9.71 1.68 -5.86
N GLY A 148 9.36 2.88 -6.28
CA GLY A 148 8.11 3.52 -5.92
C GLY A 148 6.87 2.73 -6.40
N ARG A 149 5.71 2.99 -5.76
CA ARG A 149 4.40 2.46 -6.15
C ARG A 149 3.27 3.43 -5.79
N GLY A 150 2.08 3.11 -6.30
CA GLY A 150 0.87 3.90 -6.07
C GLY A 150 0.75 5.06 -7.07
N ASN A 151 -0.42 5.67 -7.10
CA ASN A 151 -0.70 6.82 -7.94
C ASN A 151 -0.82 8.07 -7.08
N TYR A 152 -1.98 8.31 -6.48
CA TYR A 152 -2.22 9.46 -5.62
C TYR A 152 -1.23 9.57 -4.45
N THR A 153 -0.99 8.47 -3.74
CA THR A 153 -0.07 8.44 -2.59
C THR A 153 1.38 8.69 -2.98
N TRP A 154 1.81 8.24 -4.17
CA TRP A 154 3.15 8.55 -4.68
C TRP A 154 3.30 10.03 -5.04
N GLU A 155 2.30 10.62 -5.67
CA GLU A 155 2.38 12.01 -6.16
C GLU A 155 2.17 13.04 -5.04
N ARG A 156 1.26 12.76 -4.11
CA ARG A 156 0.75 13.76 -3.16
C ARG A 156 1.29 13.62 -1.73
N SER A 157 1.90 12.49 -1.40
CA SER A 157 2.38 12.25 -0.06
C SER A 157 3.90 12.39 0.02
N ASP A 158 4.42 12.99 1.09
CA ASP A 158 5.86 13.04 1.39
C ASP A 158 6.36 11.63 1.76
N LYS A 159 5.57 10.89 2.54
CA LYS A 159 5.84 9.49 2.87
C LYS A 159 5.47 8.58 1.70
N LYS A 160 6.47 8.02 1.06
CA LYS A 160 6.30 7.24 -0.18
C LYS A 160 6.03 5.75 0.09
N PRO A 161 5.07 5.13 -0.62
CA PRO A 161 4.91 3.68 -0.65
C PRO A 161 5.85 3.04 -1.65
N TYR A 162 6.28 1.78 -1.37
CA TYR A 162 7.26 1.08 -2.19
C TYR A 162 6.79 -0.30 -2.64
N ARG A 163 7.34 -0.76 -3.76
CA ARG A 163 7.26 -2.14 -4.23
C ARG A 163 8.62 -2.80 -4.10
N ILE A 164 8.67 -3.95 -3.43
CA ILE A 164 9.91 -4.71 -3.24
C ILE A 164 9.84 -6.07 -3.94
N LYS A 165 10.99 -6.50 -4.44
CA LYS A 165 11.19 -7.81 -5.07
C LYS A 165 12.47 -8.42 -4.51
N LEU A 166 12.32 -9.34 -3.57
CA LEU A 166 13.43 -10.02 -2.92
C LEU A 166 14.21 -10.88 -3.92
N ASP A 167 15.51 -11.02 -3.76
CA ASP A 167 16.34 -11.87 -4.62
C ASP A 167 16.00 -13.35 -4.43
N THR A 168 15.63 -13.74 -3.22
CA THR A 168 15.18 -15.09 -2.89
C THR A 168 13.80 -15.06 -2.21
N LYS A 169 13.02 -16.14 -2.37
CA LYS A 169 11.71 -16.26 -1.70
C LYS A 169 11.88 -16.34 -0.19
N GLN A 170 11.33 -15.39 0.54
CA GLN A 170 11.34 -15.35 2.01
C GLN A 170 9.91 -15.38 2.58
N SER A 171 9.81 -15.84 3.82
CA SER A 171 8.60 -15.76 4.64
C SER A 171 8.72 -14.55 5.55
N LEU A 172 8.25 -13.40 5.09
CA LEU A 172 8.29 -12.17 5.87
C LEU A 172 7.16 -12.17 6.90
N LEU A 173 7.49 -11.96 8.18
CA LEU A 173 6.52 -11.81 9.27
C LEU A 173 5.42 -12.89 9.28
N GLY A 174 5.77 -14.15 9.01
CA GLY A 174 4.83 -15.26 8.96
C GLY A 174 4.04 -15.44 7.66
N MET A 175 4.11 -14.50 6.74
CA MET A 175 3.47 -14.61 5.42
C MET A 175 4.08 -15.74 4.58
N LYS A 176 3.33 -16.25 3.62
CA LYS A 176 3.80 -17.32 2.73
C LYS A 176 5.02 -16.88 1.91
N LYS A 177 5.99 -17.80 1.74
CA LYS A 177 7.23 -17.52 0.99
C LYS A 177 6.96 -16.96 -0.38
N ASN A 178 7.42 -15.74 -0.64
CA ASN A 178 7.36 -15.08 -1.94
C ASN A 178 8.52 -14.10 -2.09
N ARG A 179 8.64 -13.50 -3.29
CA ARG A 179 9.61 -12.44 -3.59
C ARG A 179 8.98 -11.06 -3.66
N HIS A 180 7.66 -10.96 -3.87
CA HIS A 180 6.99 -9.72 -4.22
C HIS A 180 6.08 -9.25 -3.11
N PHE A 181 6.39 -8.08 -2.55
CA PHE A 181 5.62 -7.40 -1.52
C PHE A 181 5.50 -5.91 -1.83
N CYS A 182 4.59 -5.25 -1.12
CA CYS A 182 4.43 -3.81 -1.11
C CYS A 182 4.64 -3.29 0.32
N LEU A 183 5.27 -2.14 0.45
CA LEU A 183 5.31 -1.36 1.69
C LEU A 183 4.25 -0.27 1.54
N LEU A 184 3.11 -0.44 2.21
CA LEU A 184 2.01 0.53 2.20
C LEU A 184 2.26 1.55 3.30
N ALA A 185 2.28 2.82 2.92
CA ALA A 185 2.71 3.92 3.78
C ALA A 185 1.55 4.56 4.58
N HIS A 186 0.32 4.26 4.19
CA HIS A 186 -0.91 4.91 4.68
C HIS A 186 -2.01 3.89 4.94
N ASP A 187 -3.16 4.37 5.42
CA ASP A 187 -4.37 3.58 5.67
C ASP A 187 -4.18 2.46 6.69
N PHE A 188 -3.71 2.84 7.88
CA PHE A 188 -3.41 1.91 8.96
C PHE A 188 -4.65 1.28 9.59
N TRP A 189 -5.84 1.72 9.20
CA TRP A 189 -7.11 1.20 9.66
C TRP A 189 -7.89 0.50 8.52
N SER A 190 -8.15 1.19 7.42
CA SER A 190 -9.08 0.75 6.37
C SER A 190 -8.61 -0.53 5.67
N ASN A 191 -7.37 -0.57 5.19
CA ASN A 191 -6.83 -1.76 4.54
C ASN A 191 -6.81 -3.00 5.46
N PRO A 192 -6.30 -2.94 6.71
CA PRO A 192 -6.35 -4.07 7.63
C PRO A 192 -7.77 -4.57 7.89
N VAL A 193 -8.73 -3.66 8.07
CA VAL A 193 -10.13 -3.99 8.34
C VAL A 193 -10.79 -4.63 7.13
N GLY A 194 -10.64 -4.05 5.95
CA GLY A 194 -11.18 -4.61 4.70
C GLY A 194 -10.61 -6.00 4.38
N PHE A 195 -9.31 -6.21 4.60
CA PHE A 195 -8.69 -7.52 4.42
C PHE A 195 -9.20 -8.54 5.46
N GLU A 196 -9.41 -8.13 6.70
CA GLU A 196 -9.97 -9.04 7.71
C GLU A 196 -11.42 -9.41 7.40
N LEU A 197 -12.24 -8.48 6.95
CA LEU A 197 -13.61 -8.75 6.51
C LEU A 197 -13.62 -9.72 5.32
N SER A 198 -12.73 -9.53 4.35
CA SER A 198 -12.56 -10.40 3.20
C SER A 198 -12.20 -11.86 3.59
N ARG A 199 -11.31 -12.02 4.56
CA ARG A 199 -10.99 -13.35 5.13
C ARG A 199 -12.20 -13.97 5.82
N ARG A 200 -12.92 -13.19 6.60
CA ARG A 200 -14.09 -13.67 7.37
C ARG A 200 -15.26 -14.05 6.49
N ILE A 201 -15.51 -13.33 5.41
CA ILE A 201 -16.59 -13.68 4.48
C ILE A 201 -16.24 -14.90 3.63
N GLY A 202 -14.95 -15.17 3.43
CA GLY A 202 -14.44 -16.38 2.78
C GLY A 202 -14.08 -16.20 1.32
N LEU A 203 -13.64 -15.00 0.89
CA LEU A 203 -12.99 -14.85 -0.40
C LEU A 203 -11.75 -15.75 -0.48
N ALA A 204 -11.53 -16.39 -1.63
CA ALA A 204 -10.53 -17.44 -1.81
C ALA A 204 -9.09 -16.99 -1.50
N TYR A 205 -8.79 -15.73 -1.77
CA TYR A 205 -7.53 -15.10 -1.42
C TYR A 205 -7.77 -13.68 -0.94
N THR A 206 -7.10 -13.34 0.13
CA THR A 206 -6.95 -11.97 0.64
C THR A 206 -5.49 -11.72 0.92
N PRO A 207 -4.89 -10.61 0.46
CA PRO A 207 -3.50 -10.30 0.73
C PRO A 207 -3.23 -10.31 2.24
N ALA A 208 -2.19 -11.04 2.65
CA ALA A 208 -1.68 -10.94 4.01
C ALA A 208 -0.87 -9.66 4.15
N GLN A 209 -0.92 -9.06 5.33
CA GLN A 209 -0.17 -7.88 5.67
C GLN A 209 0.22 -7.87 7.15
N GLU A 210 1.37 -7.24 7.45
CA GLU A 210 1.87 -7.08 8.81
C GLU A 210 2.47 -5.70 9.00
N PRO A 211 2.26 -5.05 10.16
CA PRO A 211 2.90 -3.78 10.45
C PRO A 211 4.40 -3.98 10.71
N VAL A 212 5.19 -3.06 10.20
CA VAL A 212 6.64 -3.02 10.31
C VAL A 212 7.12 -1.57 10.34
N GLU A 213 8.10 -1.27 11.15
CA GLU A 213 8.79 0.01 11.06
C GLU A 213 9.93 -0.09 10.05
N VAL A 214 10.14 0.94 9.27
CA VAL A 214 11.14 0.96 8.19
C VAL A 214 12.22 1.96 8.49
N VAL A 215 13.46 1.53 8.32
CA VAL A 215 14.66 2.38 8.28
C VAL A 215 15.21 2.29 6.86
N LEU A 216 15.28 3.42 6.17
CA LEU A 216 15.77 3.50 4.81
C LEU A 216 17.04 4.35 4.77
N ASN A 217 18.13 3.78 4.28
CA ASN A 217 19.45 4.42 4.25
C ASN A 217 19.90 4.99 5.61
N GLY A 218 19.57 4.28 6.69
CA GLY A 218 19.88 4.68 8.05
C GLY A 218 18.95 5.74 8.66
N ILE A 219 17.90 6.15 7.94
CA ILE A 219 16.91 7.14 8.41
C ILE A 219 15.57 6.45 8.70
N TYR A 220 14.96 6.76 9.83
CA TYR A 220 13.63 6.25 10.15
C TYR A 220 12.61 6.76 9.14
N ALA A 221 12.07 5.85 8.35
CA ALA A 221 11.08 6.15 7.32
C ALA A 221 9.63 6.05 7.82
N GLY A 222 9.41 5.44 8.99
CA GLY A 222 8.10 5.39 9.63
C GLY A 222 7.47 3.99 9.71
N LEU A 223 6.21 3.97 10.13
CA LEU A 223 5.36 2.78 10.18
C LEU A 223 4.85 2.45 8.77
N TYR A 224 5.00 1.21 8.35
CA TYR A 224 4.47 0.67 7.09
C TYR A 224 3.69 -0.61 7.35
N PHE A 225 2.78 -0.97 6.44
CA PHE A 225 2.28 -2.32 6.35
C PHE A 225 2.98 -3.04 5.19
N ILE A 226 3.80 -4.04 5.51
CA ILE A 226 4.31 -4.95 4.48
C ILE A 226 3.19 -5.88 4.05
N THR A 227 2.84 -5.85 2.78
CA THR A 227 1.63 -6.46 2.23
C THR A 227 1.99 -7.33 1.04
N GLU A 228 1.36 -8.48 0.91
CA GLU A 228 1.52 -9.33 -0.27
C GLU A 228 1.04 -8.59 -1.53
N LYS A 229 1.90 -8.53 -2.56
CA LYS A 229 1.47 -8.02 -3.87
C LYS A 229 0.49 -9.00 -4.50
N ILE A 230 -0.65 -8.52 -4.97
CA ILE A 230 -1.59 -9.31 -5.78
C ILE A 230 -0.87 -9.80 -7.04
N ARG A 231 -0.90 -11.11 -7.26
CA ARG A 231 -0.35 -11.79 -8.44
C ARG A 231 -0.84 -13.24 -8.50
N VAL A 232 -0.69 -13.85 -9.67
CA VAL A 232 -0.88 -15.30 -9.79
C VAL A 232 0.23 -16.04 -9.04
N ASP A 233 -0.14 -16.87 -8.10
CA ASP A 233 0.72 -17.77 -7.32
C ASP A 233 -0.17 -18.76 -6.56
N LYS A 234 0.31 -19.98 -6.31
CA LYS A 234 -0.44 -21.03 -5.60
C LYS A 234 -0.92 -20.64 -4.19
N HIS A 235 -0.30 -19.62 -3.58
CA HIS A 235 -0.63 -19.10 -2.25
C HIS A 235 -1.28 -17.72 -2.30
N ARG A 236 -1.56 -17.20 -3.49
CA ARG A 236 -2.24 -15.92 -3.74
C ARG A 236 -3.42 -16.14 -4.68
N VAL A 237 -3.47 -15.48 -5.82
CA VAL A 237 -4.50 -15.79 -6.83
C VAL A 237 -4.13 -17.11 -7.49
N ASN A 238 -4.78 -18.19 -7.06
CA ASN A 238 -4.44 -19.55 -7.46
C ASN A 238 -5.17 -19.97 -8.73
N VAL A 239 -4.75 -19.39 -9.85
CA VAL A 239 -5.16 -19.82 -11.19
C VAL A 239 -3.98 -20.44 -11.94
N THR A 240 -4.25 -21.30 -12.91
CA THR A 240 -3.18 -21.88 -13.76
C THR A 240 -2.64 -20.79 -14.67
N GLU A 241 -1.44 -20.31 -14.41
CA GLU A 241 -0.80 -19.23 -15.15
C GLU A 241 -0.67 -19.55 -16.63
N GLN A 242 -0.94 -18.58 -17.49
CA GLN A 242 -0.65 -18.68 -18.92
C GLN A 242 0.81 -18.29 -19.19
N GLN A 243 1.35 -18.75 -20.31
CA GLN A 243 2.61 -18.19 -20.82
C GLN A 243 2.36 -16.85 -21.51
N ASN A 244 3.33 -15.96 -21.42
CA ASN A 244 3.33 -14.73 -22.19
C ASN A 244 3.39 -15.09 -23.69
N GLY A 245 2.52 -14.46 -24.49
CA GLY A 245 2.47 -14.75 -25.93
C GLY A 245 1.90 -16.11 -26.29
N GLU A 246 1.07 -16.73 -25.43
CA GLU A 246 0.38 -18.01 -25.71
C GLU A 246 -0.62 -17.83 -26.87
N THR A 247 -0.66 -18.80 -27.76
CA THR A 247 -1.54 -18.80 -28.95
C THR A 247 -2.48 -19.97 -29.00
N ASP A 248 -2.34 -20.96 -28.11
CA ASP A 248 -3.25 -22.13 -28.06
C ASP A 248 -4.60 -21.72 -27.47
N GLU A 249 -5.66 -21.82 -28.29
CA GLU A 249 -7.03 -21.43 -27.93
C GLU A 249 -7.52 -22.14 -26.65
N GLY A 250 -7.12 -23.36 -26.38
CA GLY A 250 -7.49 -24.10 -25.17
C GLY A 250 -6.78 -23.60 -23.94
N LEU A 251 -5.56 -23.06 -24.07
CA LEU A 251 -4.74 -22.58 -22.97
C LEU A 251 -5.07 -21.14 -22.57
N ILE A 252 -5.52 -20.31 -23.50
CA ILE A 252 -5.86 -18.90 -23.25
C ILE A 252 -7.22 -18.71 -22.56
N THR A 253 -8.03 -19.74 -22.40
CA THR A 253 -9.37 -19.68 -21.78
C THR A 253 -9.36 -19.30 -20.29
N GLY A 254 -8.22 -19.30 -19.63
CA GLY A 254 -8.07 -18.92 -18.20
C GLY A 254 -6.62 -18.80 -17.78
N GLY A 255 -6.43 -18.50 -16.51
CA GLY A 255 -5.13 -18.05 -15.96
C GLY A 255 -5.03 -16.52 -15.97
N TRP A 256 -6.17 -15.87 -16.11
CA TRP A 256 -6.28 -14.43 -16.13
C TRP A 256 -6.30 -13.83 -14.72
N LEU A 257 -5.56 -12.76 -14.56
CA LEU A 257 -5.69 -11.82 -13.47
C LEU A 257 -5.74 -10.42 -14.08
N ILE A 258 -6.87 -9.75 -13.94
CA ILE A 258 -7.12 -8.42 -14.49
C ILE A 258 -7.60 -7.47 -13.39
N GLU A 259 -7.56 -6.18 -13.68
CA GLU A 259 -8.02 -5.11 -12.80
C GLU A 259 -8.77 -4.08 -13.62
N ILE A 260 -9.96 -3.71 -13.19
CA ILE A 260 -10.68 -2.55 -13.73
C ILE A 260 -10.27 -1.36 -12.87
N ASP A 261 -9.64 -0.36 -13.51
CA ASP A 261 -9.09 0.79 -12.82
C ASP A 261 -8.87 1.96 -13.80
N GLY A 262 -9.32 3.14 -13.42
CA GLY A 262 -9.14 4.35 -14.20
C GLY A 262 -7.70 4.84 -14.32
N HIS A 263 -6.80 4.39 -13.46
CA HIS A 263 -5.37 4.69 -13.52
C HIS A 263 -4.64 3.62 -14.33
N VAL A 264 -4.48 3.83 -15.63
CA VAL A 264 -3.84 2.87 -16.52
C VAL A 264 -2.33 3.07 -16.62
N ASP A 265 -1.56 2.00 -16.44
CA ASP A 265 -0.12 1.95 -16.71
C ASP A 265 0.12 1.80 -18.21
N LYS A 266 1.16 2.47 -18.73
CA LYS A 266 1.37 2.75 -20.16
C LYS A 266 1.35 1.56 -21.14
N ASN A 267 1.46 0.31 -20.72
CA ASN A 267 1.66 -0.83 -21.63
C ASN A 267 0.88 -2.13 -21.30
N GLN A 268 0.02 -2.12 -20.27
CA GLN A 268 -0.66 -3.36 -19.82
C GLN A 268 -2.15 -3.12 -19.61
N PHE A 269 -2.80 -2.47 -20.58
CA PHE A 269 -4.25 -2.22 -20.51
C PHE A 269 -4.88 -2.17 -21.90
N PHE A 270 -6.20 -2.30 -21.91
CA PHE A 270 -7.05 -1.95 -23.05
C PHE A 270 -8.27 -1.17 -22.53
N ILE A 271 -8.94 -0.48 -23.43
CA ILE A 271 -10.13 0.31 -23.13
C ILE A 271 -11.30 -0.28 -23.91
N LEU A 272 -12.40 -0.59 -23.21
CA LEU A 272 -13.68 -0.81 -23.85
C LEU A 272 -14.44 0.51 -23.89
N GLU A 273 -14.98 0.84 -25.05
CA GLU A 273 -15.86 1.97 -25.27
C GLU A 273 -17.21 1.44 -25.80
N ASP A 274 -18.28 1.65 -25.04
CA ASP A 274 -19.64 1.33 -25.47
C ASP A 274 -20.58 2.47 -25.08
N ASP A 275 -21.34 3.00 -26.02
CA ASP A 275 -22.30 4.12 -25.86
C ASP A 275 -21.80 5.32 -25.05
N GLY A 276 -20.48 5.61 -25.13
CA GLY A 276 -19.83 6.73 -24.44
C GLY A 276 -19.39 6.42 -23.00
N GLU A 277 -19.60 5.21 -22.51
CA GLU A 277 -18.99 4.72 -21.28
C GLU A 277 -17.64 4.09 -21.60
N VAL A 278 -16.65 4.35 -20.71
CA VAL A 278 -15.26 3.90 -20.86
C VAL A 278 -14.93 2.97 -19.72
N LEU A 279 -14.57 1.71 -20.03
CA LEU A 279 -14.14 0.72 -19.06
C LEU A 279 -12.65 0.39 -19.28
N PRO A 280 -11.75 0.94 -18.46
CA PRO A 280 -10.32 0.62 -18.56
C PRO A 280 -10.00 -0.68 -17.85
N VAL A 281 -9.31 -1.60 -18.55
CA VAL A 281 -8.95 -2.94 -18.07
C VAL A 281 -7.45 -3.12 -18.12
N LYS A 282 -6.81 -3.30 -16.98
CA LYS A 282 -5.40 -3.69 -16.85
C LYS A 282 -5.30 -5.20 -16.82
N TYR A 283 -4.21 -5.76 -17.37
CA TYR A 283 -3.89 -7.17 -17.19
C TYR A 283 -2.60 -7.35 -16.39
N HIS A 284 -2.62 -8.28 -15.44
CA HIS A 284 -1.52 -8.58 -14.53
C HIS A 284 -0.94 -9.98 -14.74
N SER A 285 -1.70 -10.85 -15.39
CA SER A 285 -1.29 -12.18 -15.84
C SER A 285 -2.15 -12.61 -17.01
N PRO A 286 -1.53 -12.91 -18.16
CA PRO A 286 -0.09 -12.79 -18.48
C PRO A 286 0.43 -11.35 -18.44
N ASP A 287 1.76 -11.19 -18.32
CA ASP A 287 2.40 -9.84 -18.30
C ASP A 287 2.48 -9.20 -19.69
N SER A 288 2.49 -10.02 -20.76
CA SER A 288 2.41 -9.61 -22.17
C SER A 288 1.51 -10.55 -22.95
N LEU A 289 0.74 -10.01 -23.89
CA LEU A 289 -0.28 -10.74 -24.62
C LEU A 289 0.14 -10.98 -26.08
N SER A 290 -0.24 -12.17 -26.63
CA SER A 290 -0.37 -12.36 -28.06
C SER A 290 -1.64 -11.70 -28.59
N ASP A 291 -1.82 -11.66 -29.92
CA ASP A 291 -3.05 -11.17 -30.53
C ASP A 291 -4.24 -12.05 -30.12
N GLU A 292 -4.07 -13.38 -30.06
CA GLU A 292 -5.11 -14.32 -29.63
C GLU A 292 -5.50 -14.13 -28.16
N GLN A 293 -4.52 -13.88 -27.29
CA GLN A 293 -4.79 -13.56 -25.88
C GLN A 293 -5.53 -12.23 -25.74
N MET A 294 -5.13 -11.21 -26.49
CA MET A 294 -5.80 -9.91 -26.49
C MET A 294 -7.23 -10.05 -27.00
N ASP A 295 -7.45 -10.72 -28.10
CA ASP A 295 -8.77 -10.95 -28.67
C ASP A 295 -9.69 -11.71 -27.70
N TYR A 296 -9.15 -12.75 -27.04
CA TYR A 296 -9.91 -13.53 -26.08
C TYR A 296 -10.38 -12.67 -24.89
N ILE A 297 -9.45 -11.97 -24.22
CA ILE A 297 -9.79 -11.21 -23.00
C ILE A 297 -10.66 -9.99 -23.33
N TYR A 298 -10.39 -9.31 -24.45
CA TYR A 298 -11.21 -8.21 -24.92
C TYR A 298 -12.65 -8.67 -25.19
N ASN A 299 -12.82 -9.76 -25.93
CA ASN A 299 -14.14 -10.32 -26.23
C ASN A 299 -14.88 -10.79 -24.98
N LEU A 300 -14.17 -11.42 -24.03
CA LEU A 300 -14.77 -11.88 -22.77
C LEU A 300 -15.31 -10.70 -21.95
N ILE A 301 -14.51 -9.65 -21.78
CA ILE A 301 -14.94 -8.47 -21.00
C ILE A 301 -16.01 -7.67 -21.74
N SER A 302 -15.89 -7.50 -23.06
CA SER A 302 -16.91 -6.82 -23.88
C SER A 302 -18.26 -7.54 -23.80
N GLN A 303 -18.27 -8.88 -23.91
CA GLN A 303 -19.51 -9.64 -23.78
C GLN A 303 -20.09 -9.59 -22.36
N THR A 304 -19.22 -9.57 -21.35
CA THR A 304 -19.63 -9.42 -19.93
C THR A 304 -20.27 -8.06 -19.70
N ASP A 305 -19.62 -7.01 -20.14
CA ASP A 305 -20.09 -5.61 -20.02
C ASP A 305 -21.45 -5.44 -20.71
N LYS A 306 -21.55 -5.87 -21.95
CA LYS A 306 -22.79 -5.84 -22.71
C LYS A 306 -23.92 -6.63 -22.05
N ALA A 307 -23.63 -7.83 -21.52
CA ALA A 307 -24.62 -8.65 -20.84
C ALA A 307 -25.14 -7.99 -19.57
N ILE A 308 -24.28 -7.30 -18.80
CA ILE A 308 -24.65 -6.55 -17.60
C ILE A 308 -25.53 -5.35 -17.98
N ASN A 309 -25.19 -4.62 -19.03
CA ASN A 309 -25.93 -3.45 -19.48
C ASN A 309 -27.32 -3.79 -20.05
N GLU A 310 -27.50 -4.99 -20.62
CA GLU A 310 -28.81 -5.49 -21.07
C GLU A 310 -29.75 -5.88 -19.90
N VAL A 311 -29.29 -5.84 -18.66
CA VAL A 311 -30.03 -6.17 -17.43
C VAL A 311 -30.76 -7.52 -17.51
N SER A 312 -30.12 -8.54 -18.07
CA SER A 312 -30.67 -9.88 -18.17
C SER A 312 -29.91 -10.84 -17.25
N ASP A 313 -30.49 -11.18 -16.11
CA ASP A 313 -29.90 -12.08 -15.09
C ASP A 313 -29.40 -13.40 -15.69
N SER A 314 -30.12 -13.94 -16.66
CA SER A 314 -29.78 -15.22 -17.30
C SER A 314 -28.58 -15.12 -18.26
N VAL A 315 -28.21 -13.92 -18.70
CA VAL A 315 -27.13 -13.70 -19.67
C VAL A 315 -25.81 -13.46 -18.97
N TRP A 316 -25.71 -12.47 -18.08
CA TRP A 316 -24.44 -12.14 -17.46
C TRP A 316 -23.95 -13.16 -16.41
N GLU A 317 -24.85 -13.95 -15.82
CA GLU A 317 -24.49 -15.10 -14.99
C GLU A 317 -23.61 -16.16 -15.68
N LYS A 318 -23.59 -16.17 -17.01
CA LYS A 318 -22.69 -17.04 -17.77
C LYS A 318 -21.24 -16.61 -17.64
N TYR A 319 -21.01 -15.33 -17.41
CA TYR A 319 -19.69 -14.71 -17.41
C TYR A 319 -19.13 -14.46 -16.01
N ILE A 320 -19.98 -14.14 -15.03
CA ILE A 320 -19.55 -13.79 -13.67
C ILE A 320 -20.07 -14.77 -12.62
N ASP A 321 -19.27 -14.95 -11.59
CA ASP A 321 -19.58 -15.78 -10.44
C ASP A 321 -20.29 -14.94 -9.36
N LEU A 322 -21.55 -15.27 -9.06
CA LEU A 322 -22.39 -14.51 -8.15
C LEU A 322 -21.97 -14.61 -6.70
N ASP A 323 -21.45 -15.74 -6.27
CA ASP A 323 -21.05 -15.94 -4.87
C ASP A 323 -19.81 -15.08 -4.55
N THR A 324 -18.81 -15.04 -5.44
CA THR A 324 -17.63 -14.15 -5.26
C THR A 324 -17.99 -12.69 -5.41
N LEU A 325 -18.86 -12.32 -6.35
CA LEU A 325 -19.37 -10.96 -6.49
C LEU A 325 -20.08 -10.50 -5.21
N ALA A 326 -20.98 -11.33 -4.66
CA ALA A 326 -21.70 -10.99 -3.43
C ALA A 326 -20.76 -10.83 -2.24
N CYS A 327 -19.78 -11.72 -2.09
CA CYS A 327 -18.77 -11.58 -1.02
C CYS A 327 -17.93 -10.30 -1.18
N PHE A 328 -17.49 -10.01 -2.41
CA PHE A 328 -16.75 -8.78 -2.71
C PHE A 328 -17.59 -7.53 -2.40
N TYR A 329 -18.85 -7.50 -2.86
CA TYR A 329 -19.78 -6.41 -2.63
C TYR A 329 -20.05 -6.17 -1.14
N ILE A 330 -20.34 -7.24 -0.37
CA ILE A 330 -20.59 -7.13 1.07
C ILE A 330 -19.38 -6.55 1.82
N VAL A 331 -18.16 -6.97 1.49
CA VAL A 331 -16.95 -6.41 2.15
C VAL A 331 -16.88 -4.91 1.93
N ASN A 332 -17.02 -4.47 0.68
CA ASN A 332 -16.92 -3.05 0.32
C ASN A 332 -18.08 -2.21 0.87
N GLU A 333 -19.30 -2.78 0.94
CA GLU A 333 -20.42 -2.12 1.62
C GLU A 333 -20.16 -1.94 3.11
N VAL A 334 -19.64 -2.95 3.81
CA VAL A 334 -19.37 -2.86 5.26
C VAL A 334 -18.35 -1.77 5.58
N VAL A 335 -17.33 -1.61 4.76
CA VAL A 335 -16.31 -0.55 4.94
C VAL A 335 -16.66 0.75 4.21
N ASP A 336 -17.80 0.78 3.51
CA ASP A 336 -18.29 1.95 2.79
C ASP A 336 -17.25 2.51 1.81
N ASP A 337 -16.64 1.62 1.00
CA ASP A 337 -15.60 1.98 0.04
C ASP A 337 -16.19 2.36 -1.33
N ILE A 338 -16.36 3.64 -1.53
CA ILE A 338 -16.98 4.21 -2.73
C ILE A 338 -16.16 4.01 -4.01
N GLU A 339 -14.89 3.70 -3.92
CA GLU A 339 -14.00 3.48 -5.07
C GLU A 339 -13.98 2.02 -5.54
N SER A 340 -14.50 1.08 -4.76
CA SER A 340 -14.34 -0.37 -4.94
C SER A 340 -14.81 -0.94 -6.29
N PHE A 341 -15.77 -0.29 -6.95
CA PHE A 341 -16.25 -0.65 -8.30
C PHE A 341 -15.82 0.35 -9.37
N LYS A 342 -14.90 1.26 -9.04
CA LYS A 342 -14.34 2.27 -9.95
C LYS A 342 -12.84 2.11 -10.15
N GLY A 343 -12.15 1.67 -9.11
CA GLY A 343 -10.71 1.42 -9.10
C GLY A 343 -10.38 0.16 -8.32
N SER A 344 -9.22 -0.41 -8.57
CA SER A 344 -8.71 -1.62 -7.91
C SER A 344 -9.69 -2.80 -7.88
N LEU A 345 -10.59 -2.87 -8.86
CA LEU A 345 -11.53 -3.99 -9.01
C LEU A 345 -10.83 -5.17 -9.69
N TYR A 346 -10.29 -6.07 -8.88
CA TYR A 346 -9.61 -7.27 -9.37
C TYR A 346 -10.59 -8.37 -9.75
N LEU A 347 -10.32 -9.00 -10.91
CA LEU A 347 -11.04 -10.15 -11.40
C LEU A 347 -10.03 -11.22 -11.82
N HIS A 348 -10.40 -12.48 -11.65
CA HIS A 348 -9.56 -13.58 -12.11
C HIS A 348 -10.42 -14.71 -12.71
N LYS A 349 -9.80 -15.55 -13.56
CA LYS A 349 -10.51 -16.61 -14.26
C LYS A 349 -9.67 -17.88 -14.34
N HIS A 350 -10.25 -18.98 -13.90
CA HIS A 350 -9.69 -20.32 -14.12
C HIS A 350 -9.77 -20.73 -15.59
N ARG A 351 -8.94 -21.70 -15.98
CA ARG A 351 -8.98 -22.26 -17.34
C ARG A 351 -10.25 -23.07 -17.57
N GLY A 352 -10.81 -22.96 -18.77
CA GLY A 352 -11.99 -23.67 -19.25
C GLY A 352 -13.09 -22.70 -19.70
N ASP A 353 -13.83 -23.07 -20.76
CA ASP A 353 -14.86 -22.20 -21.35
C ASP A 353 -16.07 -22.00 -20.44
N SER A 354 -16.37 -22.98 -19.58
CA SER A 354 -17.46 -22.88 -18.61
C SER A 354 -17.11 -22.18 -17.33
N THR A 355 -15.84 -21.76 -17.12
CA THR A 355 -15.41 -21.04 -15.94
C THR A 355 -15.76 -19.56 -16.07
N LYS A 356 -16.10 -18.94 -14.94
CA LYS A 356 -16.58 -17.58 -14.87
C LYS A 356 -15.50 -16.64 -14.36
N LEU A 357 -15.69 -15.34 -14.53
CA LEU A 357 -14.93 -14.31 -13.84
C LEU A 357 -15.29 -14.32 -12.36
N LEU A 358 -14.29 -14.45 -11.51
CA LEU A 358 -14.41 -14.39 -10.05
C LEU A 358 -13.97 -13.01 -9.58
N PHE A 359 -14.73 -12.41 -8.67
CA PHE A 359 -14.45 -11.11 -8.09
C PHE A 359 -13.46 -11.25 -6.93
N GLY A 360 -12.51 -10.32 -6.86
CA GLY A 360 -11.43 -10.31 -5.90
C GLY A 360 -10.07 -10.73 -6.49
N PRO A 361 -9.00 -10.61 -5.66
CA PRO A 361 -9.01 -10.20 -4.26
C PRO A 361 -9.37 -8.73 -4.06
N VAL A 362 -9.80 -8.38 -2.84
CA VAL A 362 -10.01 -6.97 -2.45
C VAL A 362 -8.67 -6.24 -2.31
N TRP A 363 -8.68 -4.94 -2.59
CA TRP A 363 -7.50 -4.09 -2.51
C TRP A 363 -7.91 -2.62 -2.40
N ASP A 364 -7.06 -1.79 -1.78
CA ASP A 364 -7.12 -0.33 -1.74
C ASP A 364 -8.40 0.25 -1.12
N PHE A 365 -8.50 0.15 0.18
CA PHE A 365 -9.60 0.74 0.96
C PHE A 365 -9.34 2.21 1.36
N GLY A 366 -8.52 2.93 0.59
CA GLY A 366 -8.17 4.32 0.86
C GLY A 366 -9.33 5.30 0.76
N CYS A 367 -10.43 4.91 0.14
CA CYS A 367 -11.66 5.68 0.04
C CYS A 367 -12.80 5.18 0.94
N ALA A 368 -12.49 4.24 1.84
CA ALA A 368 -13.45 3.75 2.83
C ALA A 368 -13.74 4.79 3.92
N PHE A 369 -14.95 4.74 4.48
CA PHE A 369 -15.41 5.52 5.63
C PHE A 369 -15.15 7.04 5.61
N GLY A 370 -15.86 7.80 4.84
CA GLY A 370 -15.92 9.23 5.11
C GLY A 370 -15.35 10.13 4.06
N ARG A 371 -15.27 9.66 2.85
CA ARG A 371 -14.95 10.56 1.75
C ARG A 371 -16.15 11.37 1.27
N LEU A 372 -17.36 10.85 1.45
CA LEU A 372 -18.59 11.60 1.21
C LEU A 372 -19.33 11.83 2.53
N ASP A 373 -19.63 13.07 2.84
CA ASP A 373 -20.46 13.46 3.97
C ASP A 373 -21.92 13.10 3.67
N TYR A 374 -22.38 11.99 4.24
CA TYR A 374 -23.80 11.68 4.29
C TYR A 374 -24.25 11.51 5.75
N GLU A 375 -25.41 12.04 6.05
CA GLU A 375 -25.97 12.00 7.40
C GLU A 375 -26.50 10.62 7.79
N THR A 376 -26.97 9.85 6.79
CA THR A 376 -27.56 8.52 6.98
C THR A 376 -26.89 7.48 6.10
N PRO A 377 -26.61 6.25 6.61
CA PRO A 377 -26.06 5.18 5.79
C PRO A 377 -26.97 4.85 4.59
N CYS A 378 -26.36 4.67 3.45
CA CYS A 378 -26.99 4.26 2.19
C CYS A 378 -26.13 3.20 1.49
N PHE A 379 -26.59 2.64 0.38
CA PHE A 379 -25.77 1.72 -0.41
C PHE A 379 -24.69 2.45 -1.20
N LEU A 380 -23.58 1.77 -1.52
CA LEU A 380 -22.46 2.32 -2.29
C LEU A 380 -22.91 2.95 -3.61
N TYR A 381 -23.81 2.31 -4.34
CA TYR A 381 -24.31 2.81 -5.61
C TYR A 381 -25.19 4.06 -5.47
N GLU A 382 -25.68 4.39 -4.28
CA GLU A 382 -26.45 5.60 -3.96
C GLU A 382 -25.55 6.74 -3.50
N ASN A 383 -24.34 6.41 -3.02
CA ASN A 383 -23.37 7.33 -2.42
C ASN A 383 -22.23 7.65 -3.40
N THR A 384 -22.54 8.07 -4.60
CA THR A 384 -21.54 8.33 -5.62
C THR A 384 -21.78 9.70 -6.28
N ASP A 385 -20.68 10.33 -6.67
CA ASP A 385 -20.67 11.47 -7.57
C ASP A 385 -20.12 11.04 -8.96
N ASP A 386 -20.00 11.97 -9.89
CA ASP A 386 -19.48 11.69 -11.23
C ASP A 386 -18.05 11.12 -11.24
N VAL A 387 -17.27 11.39 -10.18
CA VAL A 387 -15.89 10.91 -10.04
C VAL A 387 -15.86 9.43 -9.62
N TYR A 388 -16.76 9.04 -8.71
CA TYR A 388 -16.83 7.69 -8.12
C TYR A 388 -17.99 6.86 -8.67
N LYS A 389 -18.59 7.24 -9.80
CA LYS A 389 -19.63 6.43 -10.43
C LYS A 389 -19.12 5.01 -10.69
N PRO A 390 -19.72 3.99 -10.02
CA PRO A 390 -19.22 2.62 -10.08
C PRO A 390 -19.50 1.98 -11.45
N TYR A 391 -18.53 1.23 -11.95
CA TYR A 391 -18.77 0.36 -13.09
C TYR A 391 -19.71 -0.78 -12.68
N TRP A 392 -20.65 -1.16 -13.52
CA TRP A 392 -21.55 -2.30 -13.38
C TRP A 392 -22.45 -2.31 -12.14
N LEU A 393 -22.07 -1.78 -11.00
CA LEU A 393 -22.76 -1.98 -9.72
C LEU A 393 -24.23 -1.55 -9.77
N GLU A 394 -24.53 -0.39 -10.34
CA GLU A 394 -25.92 0.11 -10.47
C GLU A 394 -26.83 -0.86 -11.23
N LYS A 395 -26.28 -1.56 -12.22
CA LYS A 395 -27.01 -2.58 -13.01
C LYS A 395 -27.12 -3.91 -12.27
N LEU A 396 -26.03 -4.36 -11.66
CA LEU A 396 -25.97 -5.62 -10.93
C LEU A 396 -26.93 -5.64 -9.74
N VAL A 397 -27.07 -4.53 -8.98
CA VAL A 397 -27.99 -4.47 -7.83
C VAL A 397 -29.46 -4.48 -8.22
N GLN A 398 -29.80 -4.24 -9.47
CA GLN A 398 -31.18 -4.36 -9.98
C GLN A 398 -31.62 -5.82 -10.14
N SER A 399 -30.70 -6.77 -10.16
CA SER A 399 -30.98 -8.19 -10.28
C SER A 399 -31.55 -8.78 -9.00
N GLY A 400 -32.75 -9.31 -9.06
CA GLY A 400 -33.37 -10.01 -7.94
C GLY A 400 -32.57 -11.23 -7.49
N LYS A 401 -31.97 -11.95 -8.43
CA LYS A 401 -31.12 -13.11 -8.14
C LYS A 401 -29.83 -12.73 -7.44
N PHE A 402 -29.17 -11.66 -7.88
CA PHE A 402 -27.99 -11.16 -7.18
C PHE A 402 -28.33 -10.74 -5.74
N GLN A 403 -29.44 -10.01 -5.56
CA GLN A 403 -29.92 -9.63 -4.24
C GLN A 403 -30.21 -10.84 -3.31
N GLU A 404 -30.74 -11.95 -3.85
CA GLU A 404 -30.91 -13.20 -3.09
C GLU A 404 -29.56 -13.80 -2.65
N VAL A 405 -28.57 -13.81 -3.53
CA VAL A 405 -27.21 -14.31 -3.22
C VAL A 405 -26.55 -13.42 -2.17
N VAL A 406 -26.67 -12.10 -2.28
CA VAL A 406 -26.17 -11.16 -1.26
C VAL A 406 -26.81 -11.43 0.11
N ARG A 407 -28.16 -11.55 0.18
CA ARG A 407 -28.85 -11.87 1.43
C ARG A 407 -28.43 -13.23 2.00
N LYS A 408 -28.21 -14.23 1.17
CA LYS A 408 -27.70 -15.55 1.58
C LYS A 408 -26.33 -15.42 2.26
N HIS A 409 -25.38 -14.74 1.61
CA HIS A 409 -24.03 -14.55 2.14
C HIS A 409 -24.03 -13.65 3.38
N TRP A 410 -24.85 -12.58 3.41
CA TRP A 410 -24.99 -11.72 4.57
C TRP A 410 -25.45 -12.51 5.81
N ARG A 411 -26.49 -13.32 5.71
CA ARG A 411 -26.99 -14.14 6.82
C ARG A 411 -26.00 -15.18 7.34
N GLN A 412 -25.09 -15.65 6.49
CA GLN A 412 -23.99 -16.54 6.89
C GLN A 412 -22.85 -15.78 7.58
N PHE A 413 -22.68 -14.53 7.22
CA PHE A 413 -21.63 -13.68 7.73
C PHE A 413 -22.03 -12.97 9.04
N TYR A 414 -23.21 -12.36 9.08
CA TYR A 414 -23.73 -11.59 10.21
C TYR A 414 -24.71 -12.43 11.05
N PRO A 415 -24.68 -12.36 12.41
CA PRO A 415 -23.76 -11.57 13.22
C PRO A 415 -22.44 -12.29 13.52
N SER A 416 -22.37 -13.62 13.40
CA SER A 416 -21.33 -14.45 14.01
C SER A 416 -19.89 -14.10 13.60
N ARG A 417 -19.66 -13.71 12.35
CA ARG A 417 -18.32 -13.34 11.86
C ARG A 417 -17.98 -11.87 12.12
N MET A 418 -18.97 -11.05 12.43
CA MET A 418 -18.78 -9.65 12.82
C MET A 418 -18.54 -9.47 14.33
N GLU A 419 -19.00 -10.39 15.17
CA GLU A 419 -19.01 -10.26 16.63
C GLU A 419 -17.65 -9.88 17.23
N THR A 420 -16.55 -10.42 16.69
CA THR A 420 -15.20 -10.14 17.19
C THR A 420 -14.44 -9.11 16.35
N MET A 421 -15.11 -8.42 15.41
CA MET A 421 -14.42 -7.50 14.51
C MET A 421 -13.84 -6.30 15.24
N GLU A 422 -14.57 -5.72 16.17
CA GLU A 422 -14.07 -4.59 16.96
C GLU A 422 -12.90 -4.99 17.86
N SER A 423 -12.93 -6.18 18.46
CA SER A 423 -11.79 -6.69 19.23
C SER A 423 -10.53 -6.89 18.37
N TYR A 424 -10.69 -7.33 17.12
CA TYR A 424 -9.61 -7.38 16.17
C TYR A 424 -9.03 -6.00 15.90
N ILE A 425 -9.90 -5.01 15.63
CA ILE A 425 -9.50 -3.63 15.37
C ILE A 425 -8.75 -3.06 16.58
N ASP A 426 -9.30 -3.20 17.79
CA ASP A 426 -8.66 -2.69 19.01
C ASP A 426 -7.29 -3.35 19.26
N SER A 427 -7.17 -4.65 19.00
CA SER A 427 -5.89 -5.36 19.08
C SER A 427 -4.86 -4.82 18.09
N LEU A 428 -5.28 -4.56 16.85
CA LEU A 428 -4.42 -3.97 15.83
C LEU A 428 -3.96 -2.56 16.23
N ILE A 429 -4.89 -1.70 16.64
CA ILE A 429 -4.60 -0.31 17.02
C ILE A 429 -3.65 -0.27 18.22
N ASN A 430 -3.89 -1.10 19.23
CA ASN A 430 -3.00 -1.20 20.39
C ASN A 430 -1.59 -1.64 19.97
N ARG A 431 -1.48 -2.59 19.03
CA ARG A 431 -0.20 -3.09 18.52
C ARG A 431 0.62 -2.01 17.83
N ILE A 432 -0.02 -1.11 17.09
CA ILE A 432 0.67 -0.10 16.26
C ILE A 432 0.71 1.30 16.91
N SER A 433 0.14 1.51 18.08
CA SER A 433 -0.08 2.85 18.66
C SER A 433 1.23 3.63 18.83
N LEU A 434 2.27 3.04 19.43
CA LEU A 434 3.56 3.70 19.64
C LEU A 434 4.30 3.96 18.32
N ALA A 435 4.24 3.03 17.39
CA ALA A 435 4.83 3.19 16.06
C ALA A 435 4.08 4.26 15.24
N SER A 436 2.76 4.36 15.38
CA SER A 436 1.96 5.42 14.76
C SER A 436 2.30 6.80 15.31
N GLU A 437 2.60 6.91 16.60
CA GLU A 437 3.04 8.18 17.19
C GLU A 437 4.43 8.57 16.69
N ALA A 438 5.37 7.62 16.61
CA ALA A 438 6.70 7.85 16.04
C ALA A 438 6.61 8.25 14.55
N ASP A 439 5.73 7.61 13.79
CA ASP A 439 5.46 7.94 12.40
C ASP A 439 4.88 9.34 12.22
N ARG A 440 3.97 9.75 13.10
CA ARG A 440 3.39 11.09 13.12
C ARG A 440 4.43 12.17 13.43
N MET A 441 5.40 11.89 14.31
CA MET A 441 6.53 12.78 14.56
C MET A 441 7.45 12.90 13.35
N ARG A 442 7.65 11.79 12.62
CA ARG A 442 8.48 11.77 11.40
C ARG A 442 7.81 12.52 10.24
N TRP A 443 6.48 12.44 10.14
CA TRP A 443 5.67 12.99 9.04
C TRP A 443 4.60 13.96 9.55
N PRO A 444 4.99 15.10 10.15
CA PRO A 444 4.03 16.10 10.66
C PRO A 444 3.18 16.64 9.49
N GLY A 445 1.87 16.67 9.68
CA GLY A 445 0.93 17.13 8.65
C GLY A 445 0.41 16.08 7.68
N GLN A 446 0.90 14.83 7.73
CA GLN A 446 0.35 13.72 6.94
C GLN A 446 -0.95 13.17 7.53
N TYR A 447 -1.21 13.40 8.81
CA TYR A 447 -2.34 12.84 9.53
C TYR A 447 -3.28 13.93 10.05
N TRP A 448 -4.57 13.80 9.73
CA TRP A 448 -5.61 14.75 10.14
C TRP A 448 -5.96 14.65 11.62
N SER A 449 -5.77 13.45 12.21
CA SER A 449 -6.06 13.18 13.61
C SER A 449 -5.17 12.06 14.14
N ARG A 450 -5.23 11.84 15.47
CA ARG A 450 -4.57 10.68 16.08
C ARG A 450 -5.29 9.40 15.71
N LEU A 451 -4.54 8.29 15.66
CA LEU A 451 -5.04 6.98 15.30
C LEU A 451 -6.23 6.53 16.17
N GLU A 452 -6.18 6.82 17.47
CA GLU A 452 -7.25 6.48 18.41
C GLU A 452 -8.56 7.22 18.08
N SER A 453 -8.47 8.50 17.73
CA SER A 453 -9.64 9.28 17.33
C SER A 453 -10.24 8.79 16.02
N GLN A 454 -9.40 8.40 15.06
CA GLN A 454 -9.86 7.77 13.82
C GLN A 454 -10.52 6.42 14.09
N ASN A 455 -9.94 5.62 14.99
CA ASN A 455 -10.48 4.32 15.36
C ASN A 455 -11.92 4.42 15.86
N GLU A 456 -12.20 5.31 16.80
CA GLU A 456 -13.57 5.47 17.34
C GLU A 456 -14.55 5.97 16.27
N TYR A 457 -14.13 6.90 15.42
CA TYR A 457 -14.96 7.38 14.32
C TYR A 457 -15.30 6.26 13.33
N TYR A 458 -14.30 5.51 12.86
CA TYR A 458 -14.52 4.45 11.88
C TYR A 458 -15.31 3.26 12.45
N LYS A 459 -15.10 2.88 13.71
CA LYS A 459 -15.94 1.88 14.37
C LYS A 459 -17.40 2.32 14.46
N MET A 460 -17.64 3.59 14.80
CA MET A 460 -18.99 4.16 14.81
C MET A 460 -19.63 4.04 13.41
N ARG A 461 -18.96 4.48 12.36
CA ARG A 461 -19.44 4.40 10.98
C ARG A 461 -19.71 2.96 10.54
N MET A 462 -18.83 2.04 10.86
CA MET A 462 -19.03 0.62 10.58
C MET A 462 -20.26 0.05 11.28
N ARG A 463 -20.48 0.39 12.55
CA ARG A 463 -21.69 -0.04 13.30
C ARG A 463 -22.97 0.46 12.63
N GLU A 464 -23.01 1.75 12.26
CA GLU A 464 -24.16 2.36 11.57
C GLU A 464 -24.42 1.67 10.23
N LYS A 465 -23.36 1.46 9.44
CA LYS A 465 -23.46 0.77 8.15
C LYS A 465 -23.93 -0.69 8.30
N VAL A 466 -23.36 -1.43 9.21
CA VAL A 466 -23.76 -2.83 9.50
C VAL A 466 -25.22 -2.92 9.96
N LYS A 467 -25.67 -1.97 10.79
CA LYS A 467 -27.08 -1.90 11.20
C LYS A 467 -27.97 -1.69 9.99
N PHE A 468 -27.67 -0.71 9.15
CA PHE A 468 -28.40 -0.43 7.91
C PHE A 468 -28.45 -1.68 7.00
N LEU A 469 -27.29 -2.30 6.72
CA LEU A 469 -27.24 -3.49 5.87
C LEU A 469 -28.04 -4.66 6.45
N ASN A 470 -28.05 -4.82 7.77
CA ASN A 470 -28.83 -5.87 8.41
C ASN A 470 -30.34 -5.61 8.32
N GLU A 471 -30.79 -4.39 8.34
CA GLU A 471 -32.20 -4.00 8.09
C GLU A 471 -32.60 -4.34 6.64
N GLN A 472 -31.68 -4.20 5.66
CA GLN A 472 -31.95 -4.45 4.24
C GLN A 472 -31.82 -5.94 3.86
N TRP A 473 -30.87 -6.67 4.43
CA TRP A 473 -30.49 -8.02 4.01
C TRP A 473 -30.76 -9.11 5.03
N GLY A 474 -30.99 -8.75 6.30
CA GLY A 474 -31.12 -9.70 7.41
C GLY A 474 -32.51 -10.33 7.55
N SER A 475 -33.57 -9.63 7.12
CA SER A 475 -34.95 -10.15 7.25
C SER A 475 -35.20 -11.35 6.33
N GLN A 476 -35.84 -12.39 6.87
CA GLN A 476 -36.48 -13.43 6.04
C GLN A 476 -37.75 -12.81 5.43
N GLN A 477 -37.78 -12.66 4.12
CA GLN A 477 -39.04 -12.47 3.41
C GLN A 477 -39.71 -13.82 3.20
#